data_a5825eded4125fe582dc3bdcaaad4d86
#
_entry.id   a5825eded4125fe582dc3bdcaaad4d86
#
_cell.length_a   1.000
_cell.length_b   1.000
_cell.length_c   1.000
_cell.angle_alpha   90.00
_cell.angle_beta   90.00
_cell.angle_gamma   90.00
#
_symmetry.space_group_name_H-M   'P 1'
#
loop_
_entity.id
_entity.type
_entity.pdbx_description
1 polymer ?
#
loop_
_entity_poly.entity_id
_entity_poly.type
_entity_poly.pdbx_seq_one_letter_code
_entity_poly.pdbx_strand_id
1 'polypeptide(L)'
;MADKSFTFSAENLLDTEPEPFTKLDSLNSRSVWFVTCDHASNLVPKHMNNLGITSTEMNRHIGWDIGALGVAKELSKILDARLISGNYSRLIVDLNRPTSSPTFIPKTADGTPIPANINISEKEKKERTIFFHKEYHLNIEKWLDRLILEGVIPVIIAIHSFTPVFQNFRRPWHIGLLYEHDQRFVLPLRNELLLRNSNLII
;
A
#
# COMPACT_ATOMS: atom_id res chain seq x y z
N MET A 1 22.69 -17.14 13.81
CA MET A 1 22.16 -16.09 14.71
C MET A 1 21.54 -15.03 13.83
N ALA A 2 20.26 -14.66 14.03
CA ALA A 2 19.66 -13.55 13.29
C ALA A 2 20.45 -12.28 13.66
N ASP A 3 20.83 -11.52 12.64
CA ASP A 3 21.53 -10.24 12.84
C ASP A 3 20.54 -9.27 13.51
N LYS A 4 20.79 -8.95 14.79
CA LYS A 4 19.93 -8.07 15.59
C LYS A 4 19.83 -6.64 15.03
N SER A 5 20.69 -6.28 14.05
CA SER A 5 20.74 -4.94 13.46
C SER A 5 19.52 -4.58 12.59
N PHE A 6 18.69 -5.56 12.23
CA PHE A 6 17.52 -5.35 11.37
C PHE A 6 16.18 -5.67 12.06
N THR A 7 16.22 -6.08 13.33
CA THR A 7 15.02 -6.55 14.05
C THR A 7 14.09 -5.37 14.37
N PHE A 8 12.82 -5.46 13.99
CA PHE A 8 11.81 -4.47 14.32
C PHE A 8 11.41 -4.57 15.80
N SER A 9 11.30 -3.40 16.44
CA SER A 9 10.59 -3.21 17.71
C SER A 9 9.96 -1.83 17.71
N ALA A 10 8.69 -1.75 18.09
CA ALA A 10 7.97 -0.47 18.20
C ALA A 10 8.63 0.47 19.24
N GLU A 11 9.24 -0.09 20.30
CA GLU A 11 9.96 0.68 21.33
C GLU A 11 11.22 1.38 20.80
N ASN A 12 11.74 0.94 19.66
CA ASN A 12 12.93 1.51 19.02
C ASN A 12 12.60 2.58 17.96
N LEU A 13 11.32 2.87 17.75
CA LEU A 13 10.91 3.95 16.87
C LEU A 13 11.33 5.30 17.48
N LEU A 14 11.80 6.19 16.62
CA LEU A 14 12.15 7.55 17.01
C LEU A 14 10.88 8.42 16.96
N ASP A 15 10.78 9.41 17.84
CA ASP A 15 9.67 10.40 17.84
C ASP A 15 9.53 11.15 16.50
N THR A 16 10.58 11.15 15.68
CA THR A 16 10.59 11.75 14.34
C THR A 16 10.10 10.82 13.25
N GLU A 17 9.86 9.55 13.55
CA GLU A 17 9.34 8.58 12.59
C GLU A 17 7.80 8.65 12.57
N PRO A 18 7.18 8.59 11.37
CA PRO A 18 5.74 8.72 11.28
C PRO A 18 5.01 7.51 11.85
N GLU A 19 3.74 7.71 12.19
CA GLU A 19 2.80 6.63 12.45
C GLU A 19 2.75 5.64 11.27
N PRO A 20 2.26 4.38 11.46
CA PRO A 20 2.23 3.37 10.40
C PRO A 20 1.49 3.80 9.14
N PHE A 21 0.55 4.72 9.26
CA PHE A 21 -0.26 5.23 8.16
C PHE A 21 -0.66 6.69 8.37
N THR A 22 -1.05 7.35 7.29
CA THR A 22 -1.62 8.70 7.29
C THR A 22 -3.08 8.64 6.87
N LYS A 23 -3.93 9.43 7.52
CA LYS A 23 -5.34 9.61 7.18
C LYS A 23 -5.62 11.05 6.77
N LEU A 24 -6.37 11.21 5.68
CA LEU A 24 -6.97 12.47 5.28
C LEU A 24 -8.49 12.28 5.25
N ASP A 25 -9.21 13.06 6.05
CA ASP A 25 -10.68 12.99 6.06
C ASP A 25 -11.28 13.86 4.95
N SER A 26 -12.49 13.53 4.51
CA SER A 26 -13.25 14.35 3.58
C SER A 26 -13.89 15.54 4.30
N LEU A 27 -14.12 16.63 3.59
CA LEU A 27 -14.85 17.79 4.12
C LEU A 27 -16.36 17.48 4.25
N ASN A 28 -16.87 16.62 3.38
CA ASN A 28 -18.24 16.12 3.42
C ASN A 28 -18.32 14.78 4.13
N SER A 29 -18.87 14.74 5.33
CA SER A 29 -19.02 13.53 6.13
C SER A 29 -19.77 12.40 5.39
N ARG A 30 -20.62 12.73 4.42
CA ARG A 30 -21.40 11.79 3.60
C ARG A 30 -20.75 11.46 2.25
N SER A 31 -19.49 11.84 2.03
CA SER A 31 -18.79 11.42 0.81
C SER A 31 -18.74 9.89 0.72
N VAL A 32 -19.14 9.35 -0.43
CA VAL A 32 -19.14 7.91 -0.71
C VAL A 32 -17.74 7.39 -1.05
N TRP A 33 -16.81 8.29 -1.37
CA TRP A 33 -15.49 7.93 -1.88
C TRP A 33 -14.52 7.60 -0.76
N PHE A 34 -13.84 6.47 -0.90
CA PHE A 34 -12.80 6.01 0.01
C PHE A 34 -11.58 5.55 -0.79
N VAL A 35 -10.46 6.24 -0.64
CA VAL A 35 -9.23 5.95 -1.36
C VAL A 35 -8.23 5.27 -0.42
N THR A 36 -7.59 4.20 -0.88
CA THR A 36 -6.44 3.58 -0.20
C THR A 36 -5.19 3.67 -1.06
N CYS A 37 -4.02 3.78 -0.42
CA CYS A 37 -2.72 3.69 -1.07
C CYS A 37 -1.77 2.90 -0.17
N ASP A 38 -1.79 1.58 -0.31
CA ASP A 38 -1.13 0.65 0.61
C ASP A 38 0.40 0.79 0.57
N HIS A 39 0.95 1.01 -0.63
CA HIS A 39 2.38 1.06 -0.88
C HIS A 39 2.88 2.49 -1.18
N ALA A 40 2.44 3.44 -0.35
CA ALA A 40 2.65 4.86 -0.61
C ALA A 40 4.07 5.36 -0.32
N SER A 41 4.90 4.58 0.38
CA SER A 41 6.20 4.98 0.86
C SER A 41 7.22 3.84 0.82
N ASN A 42 8.49 4.19 0.69
CA ASN A 42 9.62 3.28 0.84
C ASN A 42 10.36 3.46 2.17
N LEU A 43 9.76 4.16 3.13
CA LEU A 43 10.37 4.39 4.43
C LEU A 43 10.56 3.07 5.20
N VAL A 44 11.67 2.97 5.89
CA VAL A 44 11.98 1.89 6.83
C VAL A 44 12.41 2.53 8.14
N PRO A 45 11.97 2.05 9.32
CA PRO A 45 12.47 2.54 10.59
C PRO A 45 14.00 2.54 10.63
N LYS A 46 14.60 3.62 11.12
CA LYS A 46 16.06 3.82 11.08
C LYS A 46 16.83 2.67 11.73
N HIS A 47 16.30 2.13 12.84
CA HIS A 47 16.93 1.00 13.54
C HIS A 47 16.94 -0.30 12.73
N MET A 48 16.12 -0.42 11.68
CA MET A 48 16.11 -1.58 10.77
C MET A 48 17.08 -1.45 9.59
N ASN A 49 17.85 -0.36 9.49
CA ASN A 49 18.93 -0.16 8.53
C ASN A 49 18.58 -0.59 7.09
N ASN A 50 17.49 -0.01 6.54
CA ASN A 50 16.96 -0.33 5.21
C ASN A 50 16.75 -1.84 4.94
N LEU A 51 16.47 -2.63 5.95
CA LEU A 51 16.32 -4.09 5.86
C LEU A 51 17.56 -4.82 5.30
N GLY A 52 18.72 -4.16 5.32
CA GLY A 52 19.98 -4.68 4.79
C GLY A 52 20.14 -4.55 3.27
N ILE A 53 19.27 -3.78 2.60
CA ILE A 53 19.40 -3.46 1.17
C ILE A 53 19.89 -2.03 0.96
N THR A 54 20.39 -1.74 -0.23
CA THR A 54 20.86 -0.40 -0.57
C THR A 54 19.69 0.58 -0.77
N SER A 55 19.95 1.88 -0.62
CA SER A 55 18.96 2.91 -0.93
C SER A 55 18.54 2.88 -2.40
N THR A 56 19.43 2.48 -3.30
CA THR A 56 19.10 2.29 -4.72
C THR A 56 18.03 1.21 -4.90
N GLU A 57 18.19 0.06 -4.26
CA GLU A 57 17.19 -1.01 -4.30
C GLU A 57 15.87 -0.58 -3.62
N MET A 58 15.94 0.10 -2.48
CA MET A 58 14.76 0.57 -1.75
C MET A 58 13.95 1.60 -2.57
N ASN A 59 14.58 2.38 -3.43
CA ASN A 59 13.93 3.35 -4.30
C ASN A 59 13.29 2.72 -5.56
N ARG A 60 13.53 1.43 -5.83
CA ARG A 60 12.85 0.71 -6.91
C ARG A 60 11.39 0.40 -6.54
N HIS A 61 10.63 -0.03 -7.55
CA HIS A 61 9.25 -0.52 -7.38
C HIS A 61 9.07 -1.67 -6.38
N ILE A 62 10.14 -2.30 -5.95
CA ILE A 62 10.09 -3.33 -4.91
C ILE A 62 9.80 -2.74 -3.53
N GLY A 63 10.28 -1.52 -3.25
CA GLY A 63 10.09 -0.83 -1.97
C GLY A 63 8.72 -0.19 -1.83
N TRP A 64 8.17 0.34 -2.91
CA TRP A 64 6.93 1.14 -2.93
C TRP A 64 6.34 1.28 -4.34
N ASP A 65 5.13 1.79 -4.43
CA ASP A 65 4.46 2.06 -5.70
C ASP A 65 4.71 3.51 -6.13
N ILE A 66 5.71 3.70 -6.99
CA ILE A 66 6.21 5.01 -7.41
C ILE A 66 5.10 5.84 -8.04
N GLY A 67 4.83 7.04 -7.48
CA GLY A 67 3.81 7.95 -7.97
C GLY A 67 2.39 7.69 -7.48
N ALA A 68 2.09 6.51 -6.92
CA ALA A 68 0.74 6.14 -6.50
C ALA A 68 0.16 7.11 -5.45
N LEU A 69 0.96 7.51 -4.45
CA LEU A 69 0.50 8.45 -3.42
C LEU A 69 0.11 9.82 -4.01
N GLY A 70 0.85 10.30 -5.02
CA GLY A 70 0.49 11.55 -5.71
C GLY A 70 -0.88 11.46 -6.36
N VAL A 71 -1.14 10.38 -7.10
CA VAL A 71 -2.47 10.12 -7.72
C VAL A 71 -3.54 9.98 -6.66
N ALA A 72 -3.30 9.23 -5.58
CA ALA A 72 -4.25 9.02 -4.49
C ALA A 72 -4.65 10.35 -3.81
N LYS A 73 -3.69 11.24 -3.56
CA LYS A 73 -3.94 12.57 -2.98
C LYS A 73 -4.77 13.46 -3.92
N GLU A 74 -4.45 13.49 -5.21
CA GLU A 74 -5.22 14.28 -6.18
C GLU A 74 -6.64 13.74 -6.34
N LEU A 75 -6.82 12.42 -6.42
CA LEU A 75 -8.17 11.82 -6.44
C LEU A 75 -8.94 12.12 -5.16
N SER A 76 -8.32 11.99 -3.99
CA SER A 76 -8.94 12.34 -2.71
C SER A 76 -9.43 13.78 -2.69
N LYS A 77 -8.64 14.71 -3.20
CA LYS A 77 -9.01 16.13 -3.29
C LYS A 77 -10.16 16.38 -4.28
N ILE A 78 -10.09 15.80 -5.49
CA ILE A 78 -11.08 16.01 -6.56
C ILE A 78 -12.43 15.39 -6.18
N LEU A 79 -12.42 14.22 -5.56
CA LEU A 79 -13.62 13.47 -5.18
C LEU A 79 -14.13 13.82 -3.78
N ASP A 80 -13.43 14.70 -3.06
CA ASP A 80 -13.63 14.91 -1.61
C ASP A 80 -13.67 13.56 -0.87
N ALA A 81 -12.70 12.68 -1.18
CA ALA A 81 -12.64 11.32 -0.66
C ALA A 81 -11.82 11.25 0.63
N ARG A 82 -12.21 10.33 1.52
CA ARG A 82 -11.31 9.89 2.59
C ARG A 82 -10.14 9.14 1.98
N LEU A 83 -8.93 9.40 2.48
CA LEU A 83 -7.72 8.71 2.06
C LEU A 83 -6.99 8.11 3.25
N ILE A 84 -6.61 6.85 3.14
CA ILE A 84 -5.62 6.22 4.02
C ILE A 84 -4.43 5.74 3.20
N SER A 85 -3.21 6.01 3.68
CA SER A 85 -1.98 5.62 2.98
C SER A 85 -0.96 5.02 3.95
N GLY A 86 -0.29 3.94 3.57
CA GLY A 86 0.79 3.32 4.33
C GLY A 86 2.05 4.20 4.32
N ASN A 87 2.66 4.43 5.49
CA ASN A 87 3.82 5.30 5.61
C ASN A 87 5.16 4.54 5.52
N TYR A 88 5.12 3.22 5.43
CA TYR A 88 6.32 2.37 5.41
C TYR A 88 6.35 1.43 4.21
N SER A 89 7.56 0.99 3.88
CA SER A 89 7.81 0.11 2.75
C SER A 89 7.07 -1.23 2.86
N ARG A 90 6.49 -1.69 1.74
CA ARG A 90 5.91 -3.02 1.61
C ARG A 90 6.88 -4.16 1.90
N LEU A 91 8.19 -3.88 1.95
CA LEU A 91 9.20 -4.88 2.29
C LEU A 91 9.23 -5.21 3.79
N ILE A 92 8.71 -4.31 4.65
CA ILE A 92 8.58 -4.59 6.09
C ILE A 92 7.44 -5.57 6.32
N VAL A 93 6.28 -5.25 5.76
CA VAL A 93 5.07 -6.05 5.66
C VAL A 93 4.20 -5.50 4.54
N ASP A 94 3.73 -6.35 3.65
CA ASP A 94 2.89 -5.92 2.52
C ASP A 94 1.43 -5.72 2.98
N LEU A 95 0.99 -4.46 3.04
CA LEU A 95 -0.37 -4.09 3.47
C LEU A 95 -1.46 -4.64 2.55
N ASN A 96 -1.13 -4.95 1.29
CA ASN A 96 -2.04 -5.52 0.30
C ASN A 96 -1.88 -7.05 0.17
N ARG A 97 -1.52 -7.73 1.26
CA ARG A 97 -1.42 -9.19 1.29
C ARG A 97 -2.07 -9.76 2.55
N PRO A 98 -2.77 -10.89 2.46
CA PRO A 98 -3.21 -11.59 3.65
C PRO A 98 -1.99 -12.11 4.43
N THR A 99 -2.12 -12.21 5.74
CA THR A 99 -1.04 -12.65 6.64
C THR A 99 -0.52 -14.05 6.35
N SER A 100 -1.32 -14.88 5.66
CA SER A 100 -0.97 -16.23 5.21
C SER A 100 -0.15 -16.25 3.91
N SER A 101 -0.04 -15.12 3.21
CA SER A 101 0.69 -15.06 1.94
C SER A 101 2.20 -15.25 2.17
N PRO A 102 2.89 -16.04 1.33
CA PRO A 102 4.35 -16.17 1.39
C PRO A 102 5.08 -14.86 1.05
N THR A 103 4.38 -13.90 0.42
CA THR A 103 4.91 -12.57 0.08
C THR A 103 4.44 -11.47 1.04
N PHE A 104 3.79 -11.85 2.15
CA PHE A 104 3.38 -10.90 3.19
C PHE A 104 4.58 -10.19 3.85
N ILE A 105 5.64 -10.93 4.15
CA ILE A 105 6.97 -10.42 4.50
C ILE A 105 7.95 -11.06 3.51
N PRO A 106 8.23 -10.41 2.38
CA PRO A 106 8.94 -11.04 1.27
C PRO A 106 10.41 -11.24 1.61
N LYS A 107 10.92 -12.46 1.43
CA LYS A 107 12.35 -12.77 1.58
C LYS A 107 13.16 -12.31 0.36
N THR A 108 12.49 -12.17 -0.77
CA THR A 108 13.06 -11.70 -2.04
C THR A 108 12.01 -10.89 -2.79
N ALA A 109 12.40 -9.79 -3.41
CA ALA A 109 11.53 -8.96 -4.24
C ALA A 109 12.22 -8.63 -5.57
N ASP A 110 11.62 -9.05 -6.69
CA ASP A 110 12.16 -8.90 -8.05
C ASP A 110 13.67 -9.18 -8.15
N GLY A 111 14.07 -10.36 -7.67
CA GLY A 111 15.46 -10.83 -7.67
C GLY A 111 16.35 -10.28 -6.56
N THR A 112 15.92 -9.27 -5.80
CA THR A 112 16.68 -8.68 -4.70
C THR A 112 16.39 -9.42 -3.39
N PRO A 113 17.36 -10.10 -2.75
CA PRO A 113 17.19 -10.65 -1.40
C PRO A 113 16.99 -9.54 -0.37
N ILE A 114 16.13 -9.80 0.62
CA ILE A 114 15.85 -8.88 1.73
C ILE A 114 16.43 -9.48 3.02
N PRO A 115 17.66 -9.12 3.42
CA PRO A 115 18.37 -9.80 4.52
C PRO A 115 17.59 -9.86 5.83
N ALA A 116 16.93 -8.78 6.24
CA ALA A 116 16.11 -8.70 7.45
C ALA A 116 14.93 -9.68 7.47
N ASN A 117 14.48 -10.15 6.31
CA ASN A 117 13.31 -11.01 6.18
C ASN A 117 13.66 -12.50 6.01
N ILE A 118 14.93 -12.83 5.76
CA ILE A 118 15.34 -14.22 5.48
C ILE A 118 15.11 -15.13 6.69
N ASN A 119 15.53 -14.67 7.87
CA ASN A 119 15.47 -15.42 9.13
C ASN A 119 14.66 -14.68 10.20
N ILE A 120 13.59 -13.99 9.79
CA ILE A 120 12.72 -13.28 10.72
C ILE A 120 12.13 -14.24 11.76
N SER A 121 12.16 -13.87 13.04
CA SER A 121 11.54 -14.63 14.10
C SER A 121 10.02 -14.50 14.09
N GLU A 122 9.29 -15.52 14.59
CA GLU A 122 7.82 -15.44 14.71
C GLU A 122 7.40 -14.30 15.65
N LYS A 123 8.20 -13.97 16.66
CA LYS A 123 7.95 -12.82 17.53
C LYS A 123 7.96 -11.52 16.72
N GLU A 124 9.01 -11.28 15.95
CA GLU A 124 9.14 -10.07 15.13
C GLU A 124 8.08 -10.00 14.03
N LYS A 125 7.80 -11.13 13.35
CA LYS A 125 6.70 -11.23 12.37
C LYS A 125 5.38 -10.78 12.98
N LYS A 126 5.07 -11.24 14.20
CA LYS A 126 3.87 -10.84 14.94
C LYS A 126 3.88 -9.34 15.28
N GLU A 127 5.00 -8.79 15.74
CA GLU A 127 5.14 -7.36 16.06
C GLU A 127 4.92 -6.49 14.81
N ARG A 128 5.57 -6.81 13.68
CA ARG A 128 5.35 -6.11 12.40
C ARG A 128 3.89 -6.22 11.95
N THR A 129 3.29 -7.41 12.08
CA THR A 129 1.89 -7.63 11.70
C THR A 129 0.95 -6.75 12.52
N ILE A 130 1.14 -6.69 13.84
CA ILE A 130 0.28 -5.88 14.72
C ILE A 130 0.48 -4.39 14.41
N PHE A 131 1.72 -3.91 14.41
CA PHE A 131 2.02 -2.49 14.31
C PHE A 131 1.66 -1.88 12.95
N PHE A 132 2.02 -2.54 11.84
CA PHE A 132 1.81 -1.98 10.52
C PHE A 132 0.49 -2.46 9.90
N HIS A 133 0.30 -3.77 9.76
CA HIS A 133 -0.80 -4.34 8.97
C HIS A 133 -2.14 -4.26 9.72
N LYS A 134 -2.19 -4.76 10.94
CA LYS A 134 -3.44 -4.82 11.70
C LYS A 134 -4.01 -3.43 11.99
N GLU A 135 -3.17 -2.49 12.42
CA GLU A 135 -3.59 -1.11 12.69
C GLU A 135 -4.09 -0.42 11.43
N TYR A 136 -3.44 -0.62 10.29
CA TYR A 136 -3.88 -0.08 9.00
C TYR A 136 -5.28 -0.57 8.65
N HIS A 137 -5.50 -1.87 8.63
CA HIS A 137 -6.79 -2.47 8.28
C HIS A 137 -7.90 -2.16 9.28
N LEU A 138 -7.62 -2.17 10.58
CA LEU A 138 -8.60 -1.77 11.60
C LEU A 138 -9.07 -0.32 11.42
N ASN A 139 -8.21 0.57 10.96
CA ASN A 139 -8.62 1.95 10.70
C ASN A 139 -9.46 2.09 9.43
N ILE A 140 -9.22 1.27 8.40
CA ILE A 140 -10.09 1.16 7.23
C ILE A 140 -11.47 0.65 7.66
N GLU A 141 -11.52 -0.47 8.37
CA GLU A 141 -12.77 -1.07 8.87
C GLU A 141 -13.60 -0.06 9.68
N LYS A 142 -13.00 0.59 10.67
CA LYS A 142 -13.68 1.60 11.50
C LYS A 142 -14.28 2.74 10.69
N TRP A 143 -13.60 3.21 9.64
CA TRP A 143 -14.11 4.26 8.77
C TRP A 143 -15.24 3.77 7.88
N LEU A 144 -15.11 2.56 7.33
CA LEU A 144 -16.16 1.97 6.49
C LEU A 144 -17.41 1.66 7.31
N ASP A 145 -17.26 1.07 8.49
CA ASP A 145 -18.36 0.78 9.41
C ASP A 145 -19.12 2.05 9.79
N ARG A 146 -18.43 3.13 10.09
CA ARG A 146 -19.05 4.43 10.37
C ARG A 146 -19.88 4.93 9.20
N LEU A 147 -19.35 4.88 7.96
CA LEU A 147 -20.07 5.29 6.76
C LEU A 147 -21.34 4.45 6.56
N ILE A 148 -21.24 3.14 6.72
CA ILE A 148 -22.35 2.19 6.59
C ILE A 148 -23.43 2.48 7.64
N LEU A 149 -23.05 2.73 8.88
CA LEU A 149 -23.99 3.10 9.98
C LEU A 149 -24.71 4.42 9.68
N GLU A 150 -24.05 5.36 9.00
CA GLU A 150 -24.63 6.63 8.55
C GLU A 150 -25.49 6.48 7.26
N GLY A 151 -25.66 5.25 6.76
CA GLY A 151 -26.44 4.95 5.56
C GLY A 151 -25.72 5.26 4.25
N VAL A 152 -24.39 5.43 4.28
CA VAL A 152 -23.55 5.68 3.10
C VAL A 152 -22.98 4.35 2.61
N ILE A 153 -23.16 4.04 1.33
CA ILE A 153 -22.50 2.89 0.68
C ILE A 153 -21.16 3.36 0.11
N PRO A 154 -20.02 2.97 0.71
CA PRO A 154 -18.72 3.45 0.27
C PRO A 154 -18.30 2.83 -1.07
N VAL A 155 -17.64 3.64 -1.91
CA VAL A 155 -16.93 3.19 -3.10
C VAL A 155 -15.43 3.24 -2.81
N ILE A 156 -14.80 2.07 -2.75
CA ILE A 156 -13.38 1.92 -2.41
C ILE A 156 -12.55 1.94 -3.69
N ILE A 157 -11.53 2.78 -3.72
CA ILE A 157 -10.56 2.88 -4.82
C ILE A 157 -9.16 2.67 -4.24
N ALA A 158 -8.56 1.52 -4.51
CA ALA A 158 -7.17 1.24 -4.14
C ALA A 158 -6.23 1.70 -5.26
N ILE A 159 -5.31 2.60 -4.93
CA ILE A 159 -4.36 3.17 -5.89
C ILE A 159 -3.02 2.49 -5.77
N HIS A 160 -2.59 1.89 -6.88
CA HIS A 160 -1.29 1.26 -7.04
C HIS A 160 -0.59 1.77 -8.30
N SER A 161 0.70 1.55 -8.39
CA SER A 161 1.44 1.63 -9.64
C SER A 161 2.10 0.29 -9.97
N PHE A 162 2.48 0.11 -11.22
CA PHE A 162 3.18 -1.08 -11.64
C PHE A 162 4.35 -0.74 -12.57
N THR A 163 5.41 -1.56 -12.52
CA THR A 163 6.58 -1.41 -13.40
C THR A 163 6.20 -1.76 -14.85
N PRO A 164 6.72 -1.02 -15.85
CA PRO A 164 6.48 -1.34 -17.27
C PRO A 164 7.16 -2.65 -17.71
N VAL A 165 8.15 -3.13 -16.97
CA VAL A 165 8.80 -4.41 -17.22
C VAL A 165 8.85 -5.20 -15.92
N PHE A 166 8.37 -6.45 -15.94
CA PHE A 166 8.41 -7.35 -14.81
C PHE A 166 8.83 -8.76 -15.26
N GLN A 167 9.87 -9.30 -14.65
CA GLN A 167 10.44 -10.61 -15.01
C GLN A 167 10.68 -10.75 -16.53
N ASN A 168 11.30 -9.75 -17.15
CA ASN A 168 11.56 -9.63 -18.58
C ASN A 168 10.31 -9.54 -19.49
N PHE A 169 9.12 -9.50 -18.93
CA PHE A 169 7.89 -9.27 -19.68
C PHE A 169 7.58 -7.76 -19.72
N ARG A 170 7.51 -7.20 -20.94
CA ARG A 170 7.06 -5.81 -21.13
C ARG A 170 5.54 -5.76 -21.08
N ARG A 171 5.03 -5.08 -20.06
CA ARG A 171 3.59 -4.87 -19.85
C ARG A 171 3.06 -3.83 -20.84
N PRO A 172 2.07 -4.16 -21.66
CA PRO A 172 1.53 -3.23 -22.66
C PRO A 172 0.54 -2.22 -22.05
N TRP A 173 0.03 -2.48 -20.87
CA TRP A 173 -1.05 -1.71 -20.24
C TRP A 173 -0.56 -0.35 -19.75
N HIS A 174 -1.37 0.69 -20.04
CA HIS A 174 -1.20 2.03 -19.48
C HIS A 174 -1.91 2.15 -18.13
N ILE A 175 -3.08 1.49 -17.99
CA ILE A 175 -3.89 1.45 -16.78
C ILE A 175 -4.32 0.02 -16.55
N GLY A 176 -4.34 -0.42 -15.29
CA GLY A 176 -4.94 -1.68 -14.87
C GLY A 176 -6.17 -1.41 -13.99
N LEU A 177 -7.31 -1.96 -14.36
CA LEU A 177 -8.53 -1.92 -13.56
C LEU A 177 -8.79 -3.32 -13.00
N LEU A 178 -8.52 -3.49 -11.71
CA LEU A 178 -8.71 -4.77 -11.03
C LEU A 178 -9.97 -4.72 -10.18
N TYR A 179 -10.80 -5.75 -10.29
CA TYR A 179 -12.01 -5.92 -9.50
C TYR A 179 -12.31 -7.41 -9.36
N GLU A 180 -13.12 -7.78 -8.39
CA GLU A 180 -13.49 -9.18 -8.18
C GLU A 180 -14.91 -9.44 -8.75
N HIS A 181 -15.93 -9.01 -8.03
CA HIS A 181 -17.32 -9.27 -8.42
C HIS A 181 -18.09 -7.98 -8.77
N ASP A 182 -17.75 -6.85 -8.11
CA ASP A 182 -18.49 -5.61 -8.30
C ASP A 182 -18.01 -4.83 -9.51
N GLN A 183 -18.85 -4.81 -10.53
CA GLN A 183 -18.58 -4.15 -11.82
C GLN A 183 -19.22 -2.76 -11.93
N ARG A 184 -20.03 -2.35 -10.95
CA ARG A 184 -20.87 -1.14 -11.03
C ARG A 184 -20.07 0.14 -11.26
N PHE A 185 -18.84 0.21 -10.72
CA PHE A 185 -17.95 1.35 -10.90
C PHE A 185 -16.92 1.11 -12.01
N VAL A 186 -16.30 -0.06 -12.05
CA VAL A 186 -15.14 -0.30 -12.92
C VAL A 186 -15.50 -0.30 -14.40
N LEU A 187 -16.65 -0.86 -14.80
CA LEU A 187 -17.02 -0.89 -16.23
C LEU A 187 -17.38 0.50 -16.78
N PRO A 188 -18.19 1.34 -16.11
CA PRO A 188 -18.38 2.74 -16.51
C PRO A 188 -17.06 3.53 -16.57
N LEU A 189 -16.16 3.37 -15.58
CA LEU A 189 -14.86 4.02 -15.59
C LEU A 189 -14.02 3.62 -16.81
N ARG A 190 -13.93 2.31 -17.11
CA ARG A 190 -13.21 1.80 -18.28
C ARG A 190 -13.73 2.41 -19.57
N ASN A 191 -15.05 2.42 -19.74
CA ASN A 191 -15.68 2.96 -20.93
C ASN A 191 -15.39 4.46 -21.11
N GLU A 192 -15.47 5.23 -20.03
CA GLU A 192 -15.19 6.67 -20.04
C GLU A 192 -13.71 6.95 -20.38
N LEU A 193 -12.79 6.18 -19.81
CA LEU A 193 -11.37 6.30 -20.14
C LEU A 193 -11.07 6.06 -21.60
N LEU A 194 -11.68 5.03 -22.21
CA LEU A 194 -11.52 4.70 -23.62
C LEU A 194 -12.19 5.71 -24.56
N LEU A 195 -13.33 6.30 -24.16
CA LEU A 195 -13.98 7.38 -24.88
C LEU A 195 -13.10 8.65 -24.93
N ARG A 196 -12.45 8.99 -23.84
CA ARG A 196 -11.57 10.17 -23.74
C ARG A 196 -10.22 9.97 -24.42
N ASN A 197 -9.72 8.75 -24.45
CA ASN A 197 -8.45 8.42 -25.12
C ASN A 197 -8.48 6.97 -25.61
N SER A 198 -8.80 6.81 -26.90
CA SER A 198 -8.88 5.50 -27.56
C SER A 198 -7.53 4.77 -27.69
N ASN A 199 -6.40 5.45 -27.45
CA ASN A 199 -5.07 4.84 -27.47
C ASN A 199 -4.69 4.18 -26.14
N LEU A 200 -5.53 4.30 -25.09
CA LEU A 200 -5.29 3.61 -23.84
C LEU A 200 -5.41 2.08 -24.01
N ILE A 201 -4.44 1.38 -23.45
CA ILE A 201 -4.50 -0.07 -23.25
C ILE A 201 -4.80 -0.30 -21.78
N ILE A 202 -5.99 -0.86 -21.51
CA ILE A 202 -6.52 -1.07 -20.14
C ILE A 202 -6.70 -2.57 -19.94
#